data_92c4a0343ea8b5c9abe1a2c5f89f6cc1
#
_entry.id   92c4a0343ea8b5c9abe1a2c5f89f6cc1
#
_cell.length_a   1.000
_cell.length_b   1.000
_cell.length_c   1.000
_cell.angle_alpha   90.00
_cell.angle_beta   90.00
_cell.angle_gamma   90.00
#
_symmetry.space_group_name_H-M   'P 1'
#
loop_
_entity.id
_entity.type
_entity.pdbx_description
1 polymer ?
#
loop_
_entity_poly.entity_id
_entity_poly.type
_entity_poly.pdbx_seq_one_letter_code
_entity_poly.pdbx_strand_id
1 'polypeptide(L)'
;MEGKEYTDWIGFGARVKNARNSMGMTSEKLAEKTHRTENFILRIESGKKSCSIHTLYQLSNAMNVTTDSLLKGGKVKEKEYKDREIIDNILNNCDEKQLKAIKEVLVAICYNFDNLNK
;
A
#
# COMPACT_ATOMS: atom_id res chain seq x y z
N MET A 1 18.95 10.27 -25.22
CA MET A 1 18.86 9.98 -24.91
C MET A 1 18.40 9.29 -24.70
N GLU A 2 18.34 8.90 -24.79
CA GLU A 2 18.05 8.16 -24.79
C GLU A 2 17.74 7.50 -23.86
N GLY A 3 17.94 6.91 -23.47
CA GLY A 3 17.69 6.05 -22.47
C GLY A 3 16.67 6.49 -21.56
N LYS A 4 16.30 7.56 -21.65
CA LYS A 4 15.37 7.99 -20.78
C LYS A 4 14.10 7.42 -20.93
N GLU A 5 13.83 6.68 -21.83
CA GLU A 5 12.53 6.13 -21.98
C GLU A 5 12.24 4.87 -21.22
N TYR A 6 13.17 4.31 -20.55
CA TYR A 6 12.86 3.04 -19.91
C TYR A 6 12.33 3.23 -18.49
N THR A 7 11.65 2.26 -17.98
CA THR A 7 11.08 2.31 -16.65
C THR A 7 12.16 2.16 -15.60
N ASP A 8 12.09 2.97 -14.58
CA ASP A 8 13.03 2.89 -13.48
C ASP A 8 12.46 1.89 -12.50
N TRP A 9 12.87 0.64 -12.63
CA TRP A 9 12.33 -0.42 -11.78
C TRP A 9 12.76 -0.32 -10.33
N ILE A 10 13.89 0.31 -10.06
CA ILE A 10 14.30 0.52 -8.67
C ILE A 10 13.38 1.53 -8.01
N GLY A 11 13.09 2.62 -8.69
CA GLY A 11 12.15 3.62 -8.18
C GLY A 11 10.74 3.05 -8.07
N PHE A 12 10.34 2.27 -9.06
CA PHE A 12 9.03 1.63 -9.03
C PHE A 12 8.92 0.72 -7.81
N GLY A 13 9.94 -0.10 -7.56
CA GLY A 13 9.94 -1.01 -6.43
C GLY A 13 9.86 -0.27 -5.09
N ALA A 14 10.58 0.84 -5.00
CA ALA A 14 10.52 1.64 -3.78
C ALA A 14 9.13 2.21 -3.56
N ARG A 15 8.46 2.61 -4.62
CA ARG A 15 7.10 3.14 -4.51
C ARG A 15 6.11 2.05 -4.11
N VAL A 16 6.32 0.83 -4.59
CA VAL A 16 5.48 -0.29 -4.19
C VAL A 16 5.67 -0.54 -2.69
N LYS A 17 6.91 -0.54 -2.23
CA LYS A 17 7.19 -0.78 -0.82
C LYS A 17 6.59 0.32 0.05
N ASN A 18 6.73 1.57 -0.39
CA ASN A 18 6.18 2.68 0.37
C ASN A 18 4.66 2.62 0.42
N ALA A 19 4.01 2.26 -0.67
CA ALA A 19 2.55 2.15 -0.70
C ALA A 19 2.10 1.02 0.22
N ARG A 20 2.82 -0.09 0.20
CA ARG A 20 2.50 -1.22 1.04
C ARG A 20 2.62 -0.84 2.52
N ASN A 21 3.71 -0.17 2.86
CA ASN A 21 3.92 0.23 4.24
C ASN A 21 2.87 1.24 4.69
N SER A 22 2.47 2.12 3.79
CA SER A 22 1.44 3.10 4.13
C SER A 22 0.09 2.46 4.40
N MET A 23 -0.13 1.27 3.86
CA MET A 23 -1.38 0.57 4.09
C MET A 23 -1.26 -0.34 5.31
N GLY A 24 -0.14 -0.35 6.00
CA GLY A 24 0.06 -1.24 7.13
C GLY A 24 0.13 -2.69 6.73
N MET A 25 0.62 -2.95 5.52
CA MET A 25 0.59 -4.30 4.98
C MET A 25 1.98 -4.89 4.95
N THR A 26 2.11 -6.17 5.28
CA THR A 26 3.40 -6.84 5.17
C THR A 26 3.59 -7.30 3.74
N SER A 27 4.83 -7.63 3.37
CA SER A 27 5.09 -8.16 2.04
C SER A 27 4.37 -9.48 1.84
N GLU A 28 4.22 -10.24 2.91
CA GLU A 28 3.51 -11.51 2.83
C GLU A 28 2.03 -11.25 2.53
N LYS A 29 1.45 -10.25 3.13
CA LYS A 29 0.05 -9.95 2.90
C LYS A 29 -0.17 -9.46 1.47
N LEU A 30 0.73 -8.64 0.98
CA LEU A 30 0.62 -8.16 -0.39
C LEU A 30 0.75 -9.34 -1.37
N ALA A 31 1.65 -10.27 -1.06
CA ALA A 31 1.81 -11.46 -1.89
C ALA A 31 0.51 -12.25 -1.92
N GLU A 32 -0.11 -12.41 -0.76
CA GLU A 32 -1.35 -13.15 -0.68
C GLU A 32 -2.45 -12.47 -1.50
N LYS A 33 -2.56 -11.15 -1.39
CA LYS A 33 -3.59 -10.44 -2.11
C LYS A 33 -3.41 -10.45 -3.62
N THR A 34 -2.20 -10.62 -4.08
CA THR A 34 -1.92 -10.64 -5.51
C THR A 34 -1.70 -12.04 -6.02
N HIS A 35 -1.86 -13.06 -5.16
CA HIS A 35 -1.65 -14.45 -5.53
C HIS A 35 -0.23 -14.68 -6.06
N ARG A 36 0.72 -14.06 -5.40
CA ARG A 36 2.13 -14.22 -5.75
C ARG A 36 2.88 -14.67 -4.51
N THR A 37 4.14 -15.01 -4.64
CA THR A 37 4.93 -15.41 -3.48
C THR A 37 5.52 -14.17 -2.84
N GLU A 38 5.89 -14.28 -1.59
CA GLU A 38 6.53 -13.18 -0.92
C GLU A 38 7.83 -12.81 -1.61
N ASN A 39 8.58 -13.83 -2.06
CA ASN A 39 9.84 -13.58 -2.74
C ASN A 39 9.63 -12.75 -4.01
N PHE A 40 8.54 -13.01 -4.72
CA PHE A 40 8.20 -12.25 -5.92
C PHE A 40 8.02 -10.76 -5.54
N ILE A 41 7.28 -10.50 -4.46
CA ILE A 41 7.04 -9.13 -4.03
C ILE A 41 8.35 -8.47 -3.60
N LEU A 42 9.18 -9.18 -2.84
CA LEU A 42 10.44 -8.62 -2.39
C LEU A 42 11.36 -8.28 -3.57
N ARG A 43 11.34 -9.09 -4.60
CA ARG A 43 12.16 -8.82 -5.77
C ARG A 43 11.66 -7.60 -6.54
N ILE A 44 10.35 -7.42 -6.59
CA ILE A 44 9.79 -6.23 -7.22
C ILE A 44 10.19 -5.01 -6.41
N GLU A 45 10.07 -5.10 -5.09
CA GLU A 45 10.37 -3.95 -4.23
C GLU A 45 11.83 -3.56 -4.28
N SER A 46 12.70 -4.52 -4.53
CA SER A 46 14.13 -4.21 -4.59
C SER A 46 14.57 -3.76 -5.98
N GLY A 47 13.65 -3.78 -6.93
CA GLY A 47 13.99 -3.37 -8.29
C GLY A 47 14.66 -4.44 -9.10
N LYS A 48 14.78 -5.65 -8.55
CA LYS A 48 15.41 -6.73 -9.28
C LYS A 48 14.50 -7.40 -10.28
N LYS A 49 13.24 -7.12 -10.25
CA LYS A 49 12.31 -7.76 -11.15
C LYS A 49 11.33 -6.72 -11.67
N SER A 50 11.10 -6.75 -12.97
CA SER A 50 10.08 -5.87 -13.54
C SER A 50 8.74 -6.57 -13.40
N CYS A 51 7.67 -5.89 -13.71
CA CYS A 51 6.38 -6.53 -13.63
C CYS A 51 5.60 -6.27 -14.91
N SER A 52 4.66 -7.15 -15.18
CA SER A 52 3.79 -7.03 -16.33
C SER A 52 2.69 -6.04 -16.01
N ILE A 53 1.93 -5.65 -17.02
CA ILE A 53 0.80 -4.77 -16.81
C ILE A 53 -0.21 -5.44 -15.89
N HIS A 54 -0.38 -6.76 -16.02
CA HIS A 54 -1.32 -7.49 -15.18
C HIS A 54 -0.88 -7.40 -13.71
N THR A 55 0.41 -7.57 -13.45
CA THR A 55 0.91 -7.50 -12.08
C THR A 55 0.78 -6.07 -11.54
N LEU A 56 1.03 -5.08 -12.39
CA LEU A 56 0.88 -3.70 -12.00
C LEU A 56 -0.57 -3.42 -11.57
N TYR A 57 -1.52 -3.93 -12.33
CA TYR A 57 -2.93 -3.76 -12.02
C TYR A 57 -3.26 -4.45 -10.69
N GLN A 58 -2.73 -5.64 -10.48
CA GLN A 58 -2.96 -6.36 -9.24
C GLN A 58 -2.39 -5.61 -8.04
N LEU A 59 -1.20 -5.04 -8.18
CA LEU A 59 -0.58 -4.29 -7.10
C LEU A 59 -1.39 -3.04 -6.79
N SER A 60 -1.83 -2.34 -7.82
CA SER A 60 -2.58 -1.11 -7.60
C SER A 60 -3.89 -1.41 -6.88
N ASN A 61 -4.57 -2.48 -7.26
CA ASN A 61 -5.81 -2.84 -6.60
C ASN A 61 -5.58 -3.32 -5.18
N ALA A 62 -4.55 -4.11 -4.96
CA ALA A 62 -4.30 -4.65 -3.63
C ALA A 62 -3.95 -3.55 -2.64
N MET A 63 -3.30 -2.50 -3.09
CA MET A 63 -2.90 -1.43 -2.22
C MET A 63 -3.78 -0.19 -2.34
N ASN A 64 -4.78 -0.27 -3.24
CA ASN A 64 -5.71 0.82 -3.44
C ASN A 64 -5.01 2.11 -3.81
N VAL A 65 -4.06 2.05 -4.69
CA VAL A 65 -3.37 3.21 -5.21
C VAL A 65 -3.47 3.16 -6.72
N THR A 66 -3.22 4.26 -7.39
CA THR A 66 -3.34 4.27 -8.84
C THR A 66 -2.07 3.71 -9.47
N THR A 67 -2.19 3.20 -10.67
CA THR A 67 -1.02 2.70 -11.38
C THR A 67 -0.08 3.86 -11.69
N ASP A 68 -0.63 5.06 -11.94
CA ASP A 68 0.22 6.21 -12.20
C ASP A 68 1.10 6.53 -11.00
N SER A 69 0.55 6.43 -9.78
CA SER A 69 1.34 6.74 -8.61
C SER A 69 2.50 5.77 -8.46
N LEU A 70 2.32 4.54 -8.87
CA LEU A 70 3.39 3.56 -8.79
C LEU A 70 4.42 3.78 -9.88
N LEU A 71 3.96 4.16 -11.05
CA LEU A 71 4.87 4.35 -12.18
C LEU A 71 5.63 5.67 -12.15
N LYS A 72 4.96 6.75 -11.88
CA LYS A 72 5.60 8.04 -11.90
C LYS A 72 6.02 8.52 -10.56
N GLY A 73 5.27 8.13 -9.59
CA GLY A 73 5.60 8.54 -8.27
C GLY A 73 5.89 9.97 -8.08
N GLY A 74 6.74 10.06 -7.23
CA GLY A 74 7.16 11.30 -6.90
C GLY A 74 6.33 12.50 -6.88
N LYS A 75 6.07 13.01 -7.88
CA LYS A 75 5.48 14.17 -7.80
C LYS A 75 4.16 14.10 -7.51
N VAL A 76 3.71 13.10 -7.24
CA VAL A 76 2.45 12.96 -6.93
C VAL A 76 2.05 13.91 -6.06
N LYS A 77 2.11 14.84 -6.27
CA LYS A 77 1.61 15.74 -5.56
C LYS A 77 0.98 15.44 -4.49
N GLU A 78 1.29 14.90 -3.96
CA GLU A 78 0.80 14.70 -2.87
C GLU A 78 -0.50 14.72 -2.77
N LYS A 79 -1.12 14.11 -2.98
CA LYS A 79 -2.26 13.85 -2.73
C LYS A 79 -2.25 13.76 -1.35
N GLU A 80 -2.59 14.58 -0.69
CA GLU A 80 -2.63 14.50 0.64
C GLU A 80 -3.67 13.59 0.99
N TYR A 81 -3.50 12.39 1.20
CA TYR A 81 -4.50 11.48 1.63
C TYR A 81 -4.96 11.95 2.99
N LYS A 82 -6.19 12.22 3.14
CA LYS A 82 -6.71 12.61 4.42
C LYS A 82 -6.65 11.38 5.30
N ASP A 83 -6.52 11.60 6.57
CA ASP A 83 -6.41 10.51 7.51
C ASP A 83 -7.53 9.50 7.37
N ARG A 84 -8.72 9.97 7.09
CA ARG A 84 -9.84 9.06 6.93
C ARG A 84 -9.65 8.10 5.78
N GLU A 85 -9.12 8.59 4.68
CA GLU A 85 -8.89 7.74 3.52
C GLU A 85 -7.84 6.68 3.83
N ILE A 86 -6.82 7.07 4.58
CA ILE A 86 -5.77 6.13 4.93
C ILE A 86 -6.35 5.03 5.82
N ILE A 87 -7.15 5.42 6.80
CA ILE A 87 -7.76 4.46 7.70
C ILE A 87 -8.68 3.51 6.94
N ASP A 88 -9.50 4.06 6.04
CA ASP A 88 -10.41 3.24 5.25
C ASP A 88 -9.63 2.22 4.43
N ASN A 89 -8.52 2.64 3.85
CA ASN A 89 -7.72 1.72 3.04
C ASN A 89 -7.12 0.62 3.90
N ILE A 90 -6.68 0.94 5.09
CA ILE A 90 -6.14 -0.07 5.99
C ILE A 90 -7.24 -1.08 6.34
N LEU A 91 -8.43 -0.59 6.67
CA LEU A 91 -9.52 -1.46 7.04
C LEU A 91 -9.96 -2.34 5.89
N ASN A 92 -9.93 -1.81 4.67
CA ASN A 92 -10.33 -2.60 3.53
C ASN A 92 -9.40 -3.78 3.26
N ASN A 93 -8.22 -3.75 3.82
CA ASN A 93 -7.27 -4.84 3.63
C ASN A 93 -7.25 -5.81 4.81
N CYS A 94 -8.13 -5.65 5.76
CA CYS A 94 -8.17 -6.51 6.93
C CYS A 94 -9.23 -7.60 6.80
N ASP A 95 -8.98 -8.76 7.39
CA ASP A 95 -9.98 -9.82 7.38
C ASP A 95 -10.91 -9.61 8.58
N GLU A 96 -11.90 -10.44 8.73
CA GLU A 96 -12.88 -10.29 9.79
C GLU A 96 -12.30 -10.31 11.18
N LYS A 97 -11.30 -11.15 11.41
CA LYS A 97 -10.73 -11.24 12.71
C LYS A 97 -10.00 -9.98 13.03
N GLN A 98 -9.25 -9.46 12.07
CA GLN A 98 -8.50 -8.23 12.26
C GLN A 98 -9.45 -7.07 12.48
N LEU A 99 -10.56 -7.03 11.75
CA LEU A 99 -11.51 -5.95 11.90
C LEU A 99 -12.13 -5.95 13.28
N LYS A 100 -12.40 -7.14 13.82
CA LYS A 100 -12.98 -7.21 15.14
C LYS A 100 -12.02 -6.65 16.18
N ALA A 101 -10.76 -7.03 16.10
CA ALA A 101 -9.75 -6.55 17.04
C ALA A 101 -9.56 -5.04 16.92
N ILE A 102 -9.52 -4.55 15.68
CA ILE A 102 -9.32 -3.13 15.45
C ILE A 102 -10.51 -2.34 15.98
N LYS A 103 -11.72 -2.87 15.78
CA LYS A 103 -12.91 -2.19 16.26
C LYS A 103 -12.84 -1.98 17.76
N GLU A 104 -12.41 -2.98 18.50
CA GLU A 104 -12.33 -2.87 19.95
C GLU A 104 -11.31 -1.81 20.37
N VAL A 105 -10.19 -1.74 19.68
CA VAL A 105 -9.18 -0.75 19.98
C VAL A 105 -9.71 0.65 19.68
N LEU A 106 -10.38 0.80 18.53
CA LEU A 106 -10.89 2.10 18.15
C LEU A 106 -11.95 2.60 19.11
N VAL A 107 -12.82 1.70 19.58
CA VAL A 107 -13.85 2.08 20.53
C VAL A 107 -13.20 2.57 21.81
N ALA A 108 -12.15 1.89 22.27
CA ALA A 108 -11.46 2.28 23.49
C ALA A 108 -10.79 3.63 23.32
N ILE A 109 -10.17 3.86 22.16
CA ILE A 109 -9.51 5.12 21.91
C ILE A 109 -10.50 6.26 21.89
N CYS A 110 -11.64 6.07 21.23
CA CYS A 110 -12.64 7.12 21.14
C CYS A 110 -13.22 7.43 22.51
N TYR A 111 -13.45 6.38 23.31
CA TYR A 111 -13.97 6.58 24.65
C TYR A 111 -13.01 7.42 25.49
N ASN A 112 -11.72 7.08 25.42
CA ASN A 112 -10.73 7.81 26.18
C ASN A 112 -10.58 9.25 25.69
N PHE A 113 -10.73 9.46 24.39
CA PHE A 113 -10.62 10.81 23.87
C PHE A 113 -11.76 11.66 24.41
N ASP A 114 -12.97 11.13 24.45
CA ASP A 114 -14.09 11.87 24.96
C ASP A 114 -13.88 12.21 26.42
N ASN A 115 -13.37 11.29 27.18
CA ASN A 115 -13.14 11.54 28.59
C ASN A 115 -12.02 12.55 28.83
N LEU A 116 -11.01 12.53 27.99
CA LEU A 116 -9.93 13.48 28.13
C LEU A 116 -10.33 14.88 27.73
N ASN A 117 -11.25 15.01 26.86
CA ASN A 117 -11.66 16.31 26.39
C ASN A 117 -12.77 16.97 27.21
N LYS A 118 -13.21 16.35 28.27
CA LYS A 118 -14.28 16.95 29.07
C LYS A 118 -13.77 17.91 30.10
#